data_78c76d2633f6e8c7d2761717d34ac853
#
_entry.id   78c76d2633f6e8c7d2761717d34ac853
#
_cell.length_a   1.000
_cell.length_b   1.000
_cell.length_c   1.000
_cell.angle_alpha   90.00
_cell.angle_beta   90.00
_cell.angle_gamma   90.00
#
_symmetry.space_group_name_H-M   'P 1'
#
loop_
_entity.id
_entity.type
_entity.pdbx_description
1 polymer ?
#
loop_
_entity_poly.entity_id
_entity_poly.type
_entity_poly.pdbx_seq_one_letter_code
_entity_poly.pdbx_strand_id
1 'polypeptide(L)'
;MTNIEYVGNLLAPYGPTLPLDTLVEELNRIYHSFEAHSYDARHPEVHQQLPPLWAEMIGLARQLQPCRRFRILDFGCGTGFEALQAVRNLGMDSIASLTCYDPSTEMLDRCRQALASAEVAVRFAGTIEQLSGLGGRYNLVATNSLLHHLPRPAAVLNAIHPLLEPDAIWLAGHEPSARFFRNAECCAAFDEYNGRVFQRKLFSPRTYLRRARLMIGLDGSPAASTATASHRSGLFRRKPPWSVIGRIVDYHVPHTPDEARAGRGFDFYRLAAEFKSLWRLEWAKSYAFLGHYLERELTPEWQARTRSLAARYPLDGANFCAVWRRM
;
A
#
# COMPACT_ATOMS: atom_id res chain seq x y z
N MET A 1 6.08 21.41 -5.95
CA MET A 1 6.94 20.26 -6.35
C MET A 1 6.04 19.04 -6.37
N THR A 2 5.97 18.35 -7.48
CA THR A 2 5.26 17.06 -7.58
C THR A 2 6.01 15.98 -6.80
N ASN A 3 5.33 14.89 -6.43
CA ASN A 3 6.00 13.79 -5.70
C ASN A 3 7.14 13.19 -6.53
N ILE A 4 6.97 13.10 -7.84
CA ILE A 4 8.01 12.55 -8.73
C ILE A 4 9.23 13.47 -8.87
N GLU A 5 9.05 14.79 -8.86
CA GLU A 5 10.16 15.75 -8.81
C GLU A 5 10.94 15.64 -7.49
N TYR A 6 10.23 15.46 -6.38
CA TYR A 6 10.88 15.23 -5.08
C TYR A 6 11.77 13.99 -5.11
N VAL A 7 11.26 12.87 -5.64
CA VAL A 7 12.04 11.63 -5.80
C VAL A 7 13.25 11.84 -6.72
N GLY A 8 13.06 12.54 -7.84
CA GLY A 8 14.14 12.88 -8.76
C GLY A 8 15.28 13.65 -8.08
N ASN A 9 14.94 14.65 -7.28
CA ASN A 9 15.92 15.43 -6.52
C ASN A 9 16.65 14.60 -5.46
N LEU A 10 15.96 13.67 -4.78
CA LEU A 10 16.59 12.76 -3.83
C LEU A 10 17.59 11.81 -4.48
N LEU A 11 17.30 11.34 -5.70
CA LEU A 11 18.11 10.34 -6.40
C LEU A 11 19.24 10.94 -7.24
N ALA A 12 19.12 12.18 -7.68
CA ALA A 12 20.10 12.85 -8.57
C ALA A 12 21.56 12.71 -8.10
N PRO A 13 21.90 12.84 -6.79
CA PRO A 13 23.29 12.72 -6.32
C PRO A 13 23.91 11.34 -6.55
N TYR A 14 23.10 10.30 -6.76
CA TYR A 14 23.58 8.92 -6.90
C TYR A 14 23.70 8.47 -8.36
N GLY A 15 23.35 9.34 -9.32
CA GLY A 15 23.47 9.10 -10.75
C GLY A 15 22.62 7.93 -11.22
N PRO A 16 21.29 8.06 -11.20
CA PRO A 16 20.37 7.04 -11.69
C PRO A 16 20.62 6.75 -13.18
N THR A 17 20.45 5.49 -13.60
CA THR A 17 20.74 5.03 -14.97
C THR A 17 19.47 4.72 -15.77
N LEU A 18 18.31 4.67 -15.12
CA LEU A 18 17.01 4.46 -15.75
C LEU A 18 16.15 5.72 -15.68
N PRO A 19 15.12 5.83 -16.55
CA PRO A 19 14.05 6.80 -16.37
C PRO A 19 13.43 6.68 -14.96
N LEU A 20 13.04 7.80 -14.39
CA LEU A 20 12.68 7.87 -12.97
C LEU A 20 11.51 6.94 -12.59
N ASP A 21 10.48 6.87 -13.42
CA ASP A 21 9.32 6.00 -13.17
C ASP A 21 9.74 4.53 -13.12
N THR A 22 10.48 4.07 -14.13
CA THR A 22 11.01 2.70 -14.21
C THR A 22 11.94 2.38 -13.04
N LEU A 23 12.77 3.36 -12.64
CA LEU A 23 13.66 3.20 -11.50
C LEU A 23 12.90 3.03 -10.18
N VAL A 24 11.84 3.81 -9.96
CA VAL A 24 11.01 3.69 -8.74
C VAL A 24 10.29 2.34 -8.70
N GLU A 25 9.72 1.90 -9.81
CA GLU A 25 9.09 0.57 -9.92
C GLU A 25 10.07 -0.55 -9.61
N GLU A 26 11.28 -0.48 -10.19
CA GLU A 26 12.32 -1.50 -9.97
C GLU A 26 12.85 -1.48 -8.52
N LEU A 27 12.99 -0.30 -7.91
CA LEU A 27 13.37 -0.18 -6.50
C LEU A 27 12.30 -0.80 -5.58
N ASN A 28 11.02 -0.57 -5.85
CA ASN A 28 9.92 -1.19 -5.11
C ASN A 28 9.93 -2.71 -5.27
N ARG A 29 10.09 -3.21 -6.49
CA ARG A 29 10.20 -4.65 -6.76
C ARG A 29 11.34 -5.29 -5.95
N ILE A 30 12.54 -4.70 -5.99
CA ILE A 30 13.71 -5.19 -5.23
C ILE A 30 13.47 -5.10 -3.72
N TYR A 31 12.88 -4.01 -3.25
CA TYR A 31 12.59 -3.81 -1.82
C TYR A 31 11.65 -4.89 -1.30
N HIS A 32 10.53 -5.12 -1.98
CA HIS A 32 9.54 -6.11 -1.57
C HIS A 32 10.05 -7.55 -1.72
N SER A 33 10.97 -7.82 -2.66
CA SER A 33 11.66 -9.11 -2.73
C SER A 33 12.45 -9.40 -1.44
N PHE A 34 13.16 -8.41 -0.89
CA PHE A 34 13.86 -8.57 0.39
C PHE A 34 12.91 -8.59 1.60
N GLU A 35 11.78 -7.91 1.50
CA GLU A 35 10.81 -7.82 2.60
C GLU A 35 9.92 -9.07 2.72
N ALA A 36 9.66 -9.79 1.63
CA ALA A 36 8.66 -10.85 1.51
C ALA A 36 8.67 -11.86 2.67
N HIS A 37 9.85 -12.28 3.15
CA HIS A 37 9.97 -13.23 4.26
C HIS A 37 9.55 -12.68 5.63
N SER A 38 9.58 -11.37 5.81
CA SER A 38 9.29 -10.70 7.08
C SER A 38 8.09 -9.75 7.00
N TYR A 39 7.43 -9.67 5.86
CA TYR A 39 6.38 -8.69 5.59
C TYR A 39 5.27 -8.74 6.66
N ASP A 40 4.65 -9.88 6.85
CA ASP A 40 3.54 -10.03 7.79
C ASP A 40 3.93 -9.72 9.24
N ALA A 41 5.17 -10.06 9.63
CA ALA A 41 5.70 -9.74 10.96
C ALA A 41 6.01 -8.24 11.14
N ARG A 42 6.31 -7.54 10.06
CA ARG A 42 6.62 -6.10 10.08
C ARG A 42 5.37 -5.24 9.95
N HIS A 43 4.31 -5.78 9.35
CA HIS A 43 3.04 -5.14 9.08
C HIS A 43 1.87 -5.85 9.80
N PRO A 44 1.91 -5.94 11.15
CA PRO A 44 0.86 -6.62 11.91
C PRO A 44 -0.52 -5.99 11.75
N GLU A 45 -0.59 -4.70 11.39
CA GLU A 45 -1.82 -3.97 11.10
C GLU A 45 -2.61 -4.59 9.96
N VAL A 46 -1.95 -5.15 8.95
CA VAL A 46 -2.59 -5.83 7.81
C VAL A 46 -3.49 -6.95 8.31
N HIS A 47 -3.02 -7.75 9.28
CA HIS A 47 -3.76 -8.89 9.82
C HIS A 47 -4.65 -8.56 11.03
N GLN A 48 -4.46 -7.41 11.67
CA GLN A 48 -5.13 -7.08 12.92
C GLN A 48 -6.13 -5.93 12.80
N GLN A 49 -5.87 -4.95 11.93
CA GLN A 49 -6.70 -3.76 11.78
C GLN A 49 -7.54 -3.80 10.50
N LEU A 50 -7.00 -4.35 9.40
CA LEU A 50 -7.66 -4.30 8.11
C LEU A 50 -8.79 -5.33 7.89
N PRO A 51 -8.81 -6.55 8.47
CA PRO A 51 -9.84 -7.54 8.15
C PRO A 51 -11.29 -7.04 8.29
N PRO A 52 -11.68 -6.27 9.34
CA PRO A 52 -13.04 -5.73 9.42
C PRO A 52 -13.38 -4.75 8.30
N LEU A 53 -12.41 -3.92 7.87
CA LEU A 53 -12.60 -2.96 6.78
C LEU A 53 -12.76 -3.68 5.44
N TRP A 54 -11.99 -4.73 5.22
CA TRP A 54 -12.12 -5.57 4.03
C TRP A 54 -13.44 -6.34 4.01
N ALA A 55 -13.92 -6.82 5.15
CA ALA A 55 -15.22 -7.46 5.25
C ALA A 55 -16.35 -6.48 4.89
N GLU A 56 -16.29 -5.22 5.34
CA GLU A 56 -17.24 -4.16 4.95
C GLU A 56 -17.21 -3.92 3.42
N MET A 57 -16.02 -3.74 2.83
CA MET A 57 -15.86 -3.51 1.38
C MET A 57 -16.38 -4.68 0.53
N ILE A 58 -16.02 -5.90 0.91
CA ILE A 58 -16.46 -7.11 0.20
C ILE A 58 -17.98 -7.31 0.36
N GLY A 59 -18.51 -7.04 1.55
CA GLY A 59 -19.96 -7.06 1.80
C GLY A 59 -20.71 -6.09 0.89
N LEU A 60 -20.19 -4.89 0.71
CA LEU A 60 -20.74 -3.91 -0.22
C LEU A 60 -20.62 -4.38 -1.68
N ALA A 61 -19.48 -4.95 -2.08
CA ALA A 61 -19.33 -5.50 -3.43
C ALA A 61 -20.41 -6.56 -3.75
N ARG A 62 -20.72 -7.43 -2.79
CA ARG A 62 -21.84 -8.39 -2.92
C ARG A 62 -23.20 -7.71 -3.08
N GLN A 63 -23.45 -6.64 -2.35
CA GLN A 63 -24.70 -5.87 -2.47
C GLN A 63 -24.82 -5.16 -3.83
N LEU A 64 -23.71 -4.65 -4.35
CA LEU A 64 -23.65 -3.96 -5.64
C LEU A 64 -23.78 -4.93 -6.83
N GLN A 65 -23.36 -6.18 -6.66
CA GLN A 65 -23.45 -7.24 -7.68
C GLN A 65 -24.10 -8.51 -7.11
N PRO A 66 -25.39 -8.48 -6.74
CA PRO A 66 -26.06 -9.65 -6.19
C PRO A 66 -26.13 -10.78 -7.23
N CYS A 67 -26.06 -12.01 -6.79
CA CYS A 67 -26.15 -13.22 -7.62
C CYS A 67 -25.05 -13.40 -8.67
N ARG A 68 -24.02 -12.56 -8.71
CA ARG A 68 -22.86 -12.75 -9.59
C ARG A 68 -21.75 -13.53 -8.89
N ARG A 69 -21.11 -14.40 -9.67
CA ARG A 69 -19.82 -14.97 -9.26
C ARG A 69 -18.70 -14.00 -9.61
N PHE A 70 -17.77 -13.79 -8.67
CA PHE A 70 -16.69 -12.85 -8.83
C PHE A 70 -15.49 -13.45 -9.57
N ARG A 71 -15.05 -12.75 -10.61
CA ARG A 71 -13.73 -12.93 -11.22
C ARG A 71 -12.84 -11.85 -10.65
N ILE A 72 -11.96 -12.25 -9.75
CA ILE A 72 -11.20 -11.36 -8.90
C ILE A 72 -9.80 -11.18 -9.46
N LEU A 73 -9.36 -9.93 -9.56
CA LEU A 73 -7.97 -9.54 -9.74
C LEU A 73 -7.46 -8.93 -8.43
N ASP A 74 -6.55 -9.62 -7.76
CA ASP A 74 -5.75 -9.09 -6.66
C ASP A 74 -4.48 -8.49 -7.28
N PHE A 75 -4.46 -7.15 -7.38
CA PHE A 75 -3.45 -6.41 -8.12
C PHE A 75 -2.46 -5.74 -7.16
N GLY A 76 -1.22 -6.24 -7.12
CA GLY A 76 -0.23 -5.99 -6.10
C GLY A 76 -0.47 -6.89 -4.89
N CYS A 77 -0.68 -8.19 -5.12
CA CYS A 77 -1.19 -9.13 -4.12
C CYS A 77 -0.25 -9.37 -2.93
N GLY A 78 1.03 -8.96 -3.01
CA GLY A 78 1.98 -9.14 -1.94
C GLY A 78 2.00 -10.56 -1.40
N THR A 79 1.75 -10.72 -0.09
CA THR A 79 1.68 -12.04 0.57
C THR A 79 0.29 -12.71 0.48
N GLY A 80 -0.68 -12.11 -0.25
CA GLY A 80 -2.00 -12.69 -0.53
C GLY A 80 -3.10 -12.32 0.46
N PHE A 81 -2.95 -11.23 1.19
CA PHE A 81 -3.93 -10.79 2.19
C PHE A 81 -5.32 -10.57 1.59
N GLU A 82 -5.43 -9.78 0.50
CA GLU A 82 -6.69 -9.41 -0.17
C GLU A 82 -7.39 -10.64 -0.73
N ALA A 83 -6.62 -11.51 -1.38
CA ALA A 83 -7.13 -12.78 -1.90
C ALA A 83 -7.73 -13.65 -0.78
N LEU A 84 -7.04 -13.74 0.37
CA LEU A 84 -7.56 -14.45 1.55
C LEU A 84 -8.82 -13.78 2.12
N GLN A 85 -8.88 -12.44 2.17
CA GLN A 85 -10.09 -11.74 2.60
C GLN A 85 -11.25 -11.99 1.64
N ALA A 86 -11.00 -12.01 0.32
CA ALA A 86 -12.01 -12.33 -0.66
C ALA A 86 -12.55 -13.75 -0.47
N VAL A 87 -11.67 -14.75 -0.33
CA VAL A 87 -12.08 -16.15 -0.09
C VAL A 87 -12.91 -16.28 1.19
N ARG A 88 -12.48 -15.67 2.29
CA ARG A 88 -13.15 -15.74 3.59
C ARG A 88 -14.53 -15.08 3.60
N ASN A 89 -14.68 -13.93 2.94
CA ASN A 89 -15.89 -13.11 3.05
C ASN A 89 -16.90 -13.32 1.92
N LEU A 90 -16.47 -13.76 0.73
CA LEU A 90 -17.38 -14.11 -0.36
C LEU A 90 -17.90 -15.54 -0.25
N GLY A 91 -17.07 -16.46 0.24
CA GLY A 91 -17.31 -17.90 0.14
C GLY A 91 -17.00 -18.44 -1.26
N MET A 92 -16.67 -19.71 -1.31
CA MET A 92 -16.13 -20.39 -2.51
C MET A 92 -17.10 -20.36 -3.69
N ASP A 93 -18.38 -20.59 -3.43
CA ASP A 93 -19.44 -20.64 -4.48
C ASP A 93 -19.60 -19.29 -5.20
N SER A 94 -19.25 -18.20 -4.54
CA SER A 94 -19.34 -16.86 -5.08
C SER A 94 -18.10 -16.45 -5.89
N ILE A 95 -17.02 -17.25 -5.91
CA ILE A 95 -15.79 -16.97 -6.64
C ILE A 95 -15.75 -17.84 -7.90
N ALA A 96 -15.67 -17.21 -9.06
CA ALA A 96 -15.51 -17.90 -10.33
C ALA A 96 -14.03 -18.14 -10.67
N SER A 97 -13.17 -17.15 -10.35
CA SER A 97 -11.72 -17.25 -10.50
C SER A 97 -11.04 -16.17 -9.66
N LEU A 98 -9.80 -16.46 -9.24
CA LEU A 98 -8.93 -15.55 -8.53
C LEU A 98 -7.61 -15.44 -9.30
N THR A 99 -7.17 -14.23 -9.61
CA THR A 99 -5.88 -13.96 -10.24
C THR A 99 -5.10 -13.03 -9.33
N CYS A 100 -3.89 -13.42 -8.97
CA CYS A 100 -2.97 -12.66 -8.14
C CYS A 100 -1.83 -12.14 -9.02
N TYR A 101 -1.61 -10.84 -8.98
CA TYR A 101 -0.53 -10.16 -9.71
C TYR A 101 0.40 -9.45 -8.74
N ASP A 102 1.70 -9.70 -8.84
CA ASP A 102 2.74 -8.94 -8.15
C ASP A 102 4.05 -9.02 -8.95
N PRO A 103 4.80 -7.91 -9.15
CA PRO A 103 6.07 -7.93 -9.87
C PRO A 103 7.21 -8.61 -9.09
N SER A 104 7.07 -8.81 -7.77
CA SER A 104 8.03 -9.56 -6.94
C SER A 104 7.71 -11.06 -6.95
N THR A 105 8.63 -11.86 -7.47
CA THR A 105 8.51 -13.32 -7.45
C THR A 105 8.41 -13.87 -6.02
N GLU A 106 9.16 -13.29 -5.09
CA GLU A 106 9.18 -13.70 -3.69
C GLU A 106 7.84 -13.41 -3.00
N MET A 107 7.19 -12.29 -3.33
CA MET A 107 5.82 -12.00 -2.88
C MET A 107 4.83 -12.99 -3.47
N LEU A 108 4.89 -13.25 -4.79
CA LEU A 108 4.03 -14.27 -5.42
C LEU A 108 4.21 -15.66 -4.80
N ASP A 109 5.43 -16.04 -4.42
CA ASP A 109 5.68 -17.33 -3.76
C ASP A 109 5.04 -17.39 -2.37
N ARG A 110 5.04 -16.28 -1.63
CA ARG A 110 4.30 -16.16 -0.37
C ARG A 110 2.80 -16.22 -0.57
N CYS A 111 2.29 -15.51 -1.57
CA CYS A 111 0.88 -15.56 -1.94
C CYS A 111 0.44 -16.99 -2.31
N ARG A 112 1.23 -17.72 -3.11
CA ARG A 112 0.98 -19.14 -3.43
C ARG A 112 0.90 -20.01 -2.18
N GLN A 113 1.84 -19.83 -1.24
CA GLN A 113 1.83 -20.56 0.02
C GLN A 113 0.59 -20.25 0.86
N ALA A 114 0.22 -18.97 0.97
CA ALA A 114 -0.95 -18.53 1.73
C ALA A 114 -2.27 -19.08 1.15
N LEU A 115 -2.35 -19.23 -0.16
CA LEU A 115 -3.53 -19.72 -0.87
C LEU A 115 -3.50 -21.23 -1.18
N ALA A 116 -2.48 -21.96 -0.73
CA ALA A 116 -2.33 -23.39 -1.05
C ALA A 116 -3.50 -24.26 -0.60
N SER A 117 -4.21 -23.85 0.45
CA SER A 117 -5.40 -24.56 0.96
C SER A 117 -6.73 -23.99 0.42
N ALA A 118 -6.67 -22.95 -0.44
CA ALA A 118 -7.87 -22.37 -1.01
C ALA A 118 -8.41 -23.30 -2.12
N GLU A 119 -9.65 -23.76 -1.95
CA GLU A 119 -10.33 -24.62 -2.95
C GLU A 119 -10.87 -23.81 -4.15
N VAL A 120 -10.17 -22.74 -4.55
CA VAL A 120 -10.51 -21.86 -5.67
C VAL A 120 -9.42 -21.97 -6.73
N ALA A 121 -9.79 -21.91 -8.01
CA ALA A 121 -8.83 -21.82 -9.09
C ALA A 121 -8.09 -20.49 -9.02
N VAL A 122 -6.80 -20.53 -8.59
CA VAL A 122 -5.93 -19.36 -8.47
C VAL A 122 -4.93 -19.34 -9.62
N ARG A 123 -4.79 -18.18 -10.27
CA ARG A 123 -3.79 -17.91 -11.31
C ARG A 123 -2.84 -16.83 -10.82
N PHE A 124 -1.60 -16.86 -11.30
CA PHE A 124 -0.55 -15.93 -10.88
C PHE A 124 0.13 -15.31 -12.10
N ALA A 125 0.43 -14.02 -12.00
CA ALA A 125 1.14 -13.27 -13.02
C ALA A 125 2.18 -12.36 -12.37
N GLY A 126 3.41 -12.36 -12.89
CA GLY A 126 4.51 -11.50 -12.44
C GLY A 126 4.74 -10.28 -13.34
N THR A 127 4.09 -10.24 -14.51
CA THR A 127 4.15 -9.09 -15.43
C THR A 127 2.76 -8.77 -15.98
N ILE A 128 2.60 -7.54 -16.49
CA ILE A 128 1.33 -7.10 -17.11
C ILE A 128 1.03 -7.92 -18.38
N GLU A 129 2.05 -8.32 -19.14
CA GLU A 129 1.91 -9.15 -20.32
C GLU A 129 1.39 -10.55 -19.94
N GLN A 130 1.94 -11.15 -18.89
CA GLN A 130 1.44 -12.43 -18.36
C GLN A 130 -0.01 -12.30 -17.91
N LEU A 131 -0.33 -11.23 -17.14
CA LEU A 131 -1.69 -10.96 -16.68
C LEU A 131 -2.66 -10.84 -17.87
N SER A 132 -2.29 -10.09 -18.89
CA SER A 132 -3.09 -9.92 -20.10
C SER A 132 -3.25 -11.23 -20.88
N GLY A 133 -2.18 -12.05 -20.94
CA GLY A 133 -2.16 -13.37 -21.59
C GLY A 133 -3.01 -14.43 -20.91
N LEU A 134 -3.37 -14.27 -19.64
CA LEU A 134 -4.26 -15.19 -18.93
C LEU A 134 -5.69 -15.20 -19.50
N GLY A 135 -6.05 -14.18 -20.25
CA GLY A 135 -7.38 -14.00 -20.84
C GLY A 135 -8.47 -13.90 -19.78
N GLY A 136 -9.48 -13.16 -20.03
CA GLY A 136 -10.61 -13.00 -19.14
C GLY A 136 -10.80 -11.55 -18.70
N ARG A 137 -11.99 -11.30 -18.17
CA ARG A 137 -12.35 -9.99 -17.63
C ARG A 137 -12.68 -10.15 -16.17
N TYR A 138 -12.28 -9.15 -15.37
CA TYR A 138 -12.49 -9.11 -13.94
C TYR A 138 -13.65 -8.18 -13.61
N ASN A 139 -14.52 -8.61 -12.71
CA ASN A 139 -15.61 -7.78 -12.18
C ASN A 139 -15.31 -7.28 -10.75
N LEU A 140 -14.23 -7.75 -10.13
CA LEU A 140 -13.73 -7.26 -8.85
C LEU A 140 -12.21 -7.09 -8.94
N VAL A 141 -11.72 -5.89 -8.63
CA VAL A 141 -10.29 -5.61 -8.48
C VAL A 141 -10.03 -5.24 -7.03
N ALA A 142 -9.00 -5.83 -6.44
CA ALA A 142 -8.51 -5.53 -5.11
C ALA A 142 -7.10 -4.92 -5.20
N THR A 143 -6.86 -3.87 -4.43
CA THR A 143 -5.53 -3.30 -4.19
C THR A 143 -5.42 -2.92 -2.71
N ASN A 144 -4.27 -3.15 -2.08
CA ASN A 144 -4.05 -2.74 -0.70
C ASN A 144 -2.60 -2.30 -0.52
N SER A 145 -2.38 -1.16 0.08
CA SER A 145 -1.01 -0.64 0.27
C SER A 145 -0.18 -0.62 -1.03
N LEU A 146 -0.80 -0.34 -2.15
CA LEU A 146 -0.17 -0.43 -3.47
C LEU A 146 0.06 0.93 -4.10
N LEU A 147 -0.96 1.82 -4.08
CA LEU A 147 -0.94 3.03 -4.90
C LEU A 147 0.20 3.96 -4.53
N HIS A 148 0.57 3.99 -3.24
CA HIS A 148 1.64 4.85 -2.75
C HIS A 148 3.05 4.39 -3.15
N HIS A 149 3.19 3.19 -3.70
CA HIS A 149 4.43 2.69 -4.30
C HIS A 149 4.53 3.02 -5.80
N LEU A 150 3.43 3.40 -6.44
CA LEU A 150 3.37 3.61 -7.89
C LEU A 150 3.71 5.07 -8.24
N PRO A 151 4.69 5.32 -9.14
CA PRO A 151 5.01 6.68 -9.60
C PRO A 151 3.82 7.36 -10.27
N ARG A 152 3.04 6.59 -11.02
CA ARG A 152 1.84 7.03 -11.75
C ARG A 152 0.70 6.03 -11.57
N PRO A 153 -0.01 6.03 -10.43
CA PRO A 153 -1.07 5.06 -10.16
C PRO A 153 -2.11 5.00 -11.28
N ALA A 154 -2.55 6.14 -11.80
CA ALA A 154 -3.51 6.19 -12.89
C ALA A 154 -3.03 5.51 -14.17
N ALA A 155 -1.75 5.62 -14.52
CA ALA A 155 -1.20 4.97 -15.70
C ALA A 155 -1.24 3.44 -15.57
N VAL A 156 -0.85 2.92 -14.40
CA VAL A 156 -0.84 1.48 -14.11
C VAL A 156 -2.26 0.92 -14.08
N LEU A 157 -3.20 1.60 -13.40
CA LEU A 157 -4.59 1.18 -13.34
C LEU A 157 -5.27 1.27 -14.72
N ASN A 158 -4.89 2.24 -15.54
CA ASN A 158 -5.35 2.33 -16.92
C ASN A 158 -4.80 1.20 -17.81
N ALA A 159 -3.65 0.62 -17.49
CA ALA A 159 -3.11 -0.53 -18.22
C ALA A 159 -3.97 -1.80 -18.02
N ILE A 160 -4.56 -1.98 -16.85
CA ILE A 160 -5.47 -3.11 -16.57
C ILE A 160 -6.92 -2.85 -16.99
N HIS A 161 -7.25 -1.61 -17.37
CA HIS A 161 -8.61 -1.24 -17.77
C HIS A 161 -9.25 -2.15 -18.85
N PRO A 162 -8.53 -2.61 -19.91
CA PRO A 162 -9.08 -3.54 -20.89
C PRO A 162 -9.48 -4.89 -20.30
N LEU A 163 -8.93 -5.26 -19.15
CA LEU A 163 -9.20 -6.53 -18.46
C LEU A 163 -10.44 -6.44 -17.55
N LEU A 164 -11.07 -5.27 -17.42
CA LEU A 164 -12.19 -5.05 -16.51
C LEU A 164 -13.53 -5.11 -17.23
N GLU A 165 -14.53 -5.64 -16.54
CA GLU A 165 -15.93 -5.57 -17.00
C GLU A 165 -16.48 -4.14 -16.89
N PRO A 166 -17.53 -3.82 -17.65
CA PRO A 166 -18.12 -2.47 -17.64
C PRO A 166 -18.58 -1.99 -16.26
N ASP A 167 -19.07 -2.90 -15.43
CA ASP A 167 -19.60 -2.63 -14.09
C ASP A 167 -18.68 -3.14 -12.97
N ALA A 168 -17.40 -3.29 -13.27
CA ALA A 168 -16.42 -3.78 -12.31
C ALA A 168 -16.38 -2.93 -11.03
N ILE A 169 -16.09 -3.57 -9.90
CA ILE A 169 -15.89 -2.94 -8.60
C ILE A 169 -14.39 -2.91 -8.30
N TRP A 170 -13.92 -1.80 -7.79
CA TRP A 170 -12.56 -1.66 -7.28
C TRP A 170 -12.57 -1.41 -5.78
N LEU A 171 -11.89 -2.27 -5.03
CA LEU A 171 -11.64 -2.17 -3.60
C LEU A 171 -10.20 -1.70 -3.41
N ALA A 172 -9.99 -0.54 -2.80
CA ALA A 172 -8.66 -0.09 -2.42
C ALA A 172 -8.56 0.05 -0.91
N GLY A 173 -7.57 -0.59 -0.32
CA GLY A 173 -7.32 -0.60 1.12
C GLY A 173 -5.97 0.01 1.48
N HIS A 174 -5.90 0.59 2.68
CA HIS A 174 -4.67 1.04 3.34
C HIS A 174 -3.83 2.04 2.55
N GLU A 175 -4.48 3.01 1.94
CA GLU A 175 -3.78 4.06 1.20
C GLU A 175 -3.67 5.36 2.03
N PRO A 176 -2.56 6.11 1.94
CA PRO A 176 -2.38 7.36 2.66
C PRO A 176 -3.35 8.43 2.16
N SER A 177 -3.95 9.17 3.09
CA SER A 177 -5.00 10.15 2.80
C SER A 177 -4.46 11.56 2.65
N ALA A 178 -4.65 12.17 1.48
CA ALA A 178 -4.35 13.58 1.27
C ALA A 178 -5.23 14.51 2.14
N ARG A 179 -6.40 14.04 2.55
CA ARG A 179 -7.32 14.79 3.43
C ARG A 179 -6.72 14.95 4.82
N PHE A 180 -6.09 13.90 5.36
CA PHE A 180 -5.36 13.96 6.61
C PHE A 180 -4.30 15.05 6.61
N PHE A 181 -3.45 15.08 5.57
CA PHE A 181 -2.37 16.06 5.49
C PHE A 181 -2.83 17.51 5.28
N ARG A 182 -4.10 17.71 4.92
CA ARG A 182 -4.73 19.04 4.81
C ARG A 182 -5.46 19.46 6.09
N ASN A 183 -5.73 18.53 7.00
CA ASN A 183 -6.42 18.81 8.27
C ASN A 183 -5.39 19.18 9.34
N ALA A 184 -5.33 20.46 9.69
CA ALA A 184 -4.35 20.97 10.64
C ALA A 184 -4.49 20.35 12.05
N GLU A 185 -5.72 20.03 12.50
CA GLU A 185 -5.94 19.44 13.83
C GLU A 185 -5.50 17.96 13.86
N CYS A 186 -5.78 17.18 12.81
CA CYS A 186 -5.28 15.83 12.68
C CYS A 186 -3.74 15.80 12.60
N CYS A 187 -3.15 16.70 11.83
CA CYS A 187 -1.70 16.83 11.75
C CYS A 187 -1.07 17.20 13.10
N ALA A 188 -1.64 18.17 13.82
CA ALA A 188 -1.15 18.56 15.14
C ALA A 188 -1.20 17.42 16.16
N ALA A 189 -2.30 16.64 16.18
CA ALA A 189 -2.43 15.48 17.05
C ALA A 189 -1.44 14.37 16.70
N PHE A 190 -1.21 14.14 15.41
CA PHE A 190 -0.19 13.22 14.89
C PHE A 190 1.22 13.63 15.33
N ASP A 191 1.57 14.91 15.20
CA ASP A 191 2.89 15.41 15.58
C ASP A 191 3.11 15.31 17.11
N GLU A 192 2.08 15.64 17.90
CA GLU A 192 2.13 15.48 19.35
C GLU A 192 2.36 14.02 19.75
N TYR A 193 1.58 13.08 19.17
CA TYR A 193 1.71 11.66 19.45
C TYR A 193 3.10 11.15 19.08
N ASN A 194 3.56 11.44 17.86
CA ASN A 194 4.87 10.98 17.39
C ASN A 194 6.03 11.61 18.16
N GLY A 195 5.91 12.87 18.56
CA GLY A 195 6.88 13.53 19.43
C GLY A 195 7.06 12.78 20.77
N ARG A 196 5.95 12.38 21.42
CA ARG A 196 6.00 11.58 22.66
C ARG A 196 6.56 10.18 22.45
N VAL A 197 6.18 9.51 21.33
CA VAL A 197 6.74 8.20 20.97
C VAL A 197 8.23 8.28 20.67
N PHE A 198 8.67 9.31 19.95
CA PHE A 198 10.08 9.55 19.65
C PHE A 198 10.92 9.76 20.92
N GLN A 199 10.44 10.61 21.84
CA GLN A 199 11.11 10.82 23.12
C GLN A 199 11.31 9.51 23.90
N ARG A 200 10.27 8.66 23.98
CA ARG A 200 10.39 7.33 24.62
C ARG A 200 11.42 6.44 23.92
N LYS A 201 11.48 6.45 22.57
CA LYS A 201 12.45 5.65 21.79
C LYS A 201 13.88 6.15 21.98
N LEU A 202 14.11 7.44 22.19
CA LEU A 202 15.46 7.98 22.45
C LEU A 202 16.11 7.37 23.70
N PHE A 203 15.31 7.02 24.71
CA PHE A 203 15.79 6.42 25.96
C PHE A 203 15.75 4.88 25.95
N SER A 204 15.43 4.24 24.80
CA SER A 204 15.36 2.79 24.71
C SER A 204 16.71 2.16 24.37
N PRO A 205 17.25 1.22 25.17
CA PRO A 205 18.47 0.49 24.87
C PRO A 205 18.43 -0.21 23.50
N ARG A 206 17.24 -0.70 23.09
CA ARG A 206 17.04 -1.33 21.77
C ARG A 206 17.32 -0.36 20.60
N THR A 207 17.02 0.92 20.77
CA THR A 207 17.30 1.94 19.77
C THR A 207 18.81 2.14 19.58
N TYR A 208 19.58 2.13 20.67
CA TYR A 208 21.05 2.24 20.61
C TYR A 208 21.70 1.01 19.99
N LEU A 209 21.25 -0.19 20.35
CA LEU A 209 21.72 -1.44 19.73
C LEU A 209 21.43 -1.48 18.24
N ARG A 210 20.24 -1.02 17.81
CA ARG A 210 19.92 -0.92 16.39
C ARG A 210 20.81 0.07 15.66
N ARG A 211 21.06 1.24 16.24
CA ARG A 211 21.98 2.26 15.68
C ARG A 211 23.40 1.72 15.56
N ALA A 212 23.89 1.03 16.58
CA ALA A 212 25.21 0.41 16.55
C ALA A 212 25.31 -0.64 15.43
N ARG A 213 24.30 -1.52 15.26
CA ARG A 213 24.24 -2.47 14.15
C ARG A 213 24.25 -1.79 12.78
N LEU A 214 23.50 -0.69 12.64
CA LEU A 214 23.49 0.15 11.43
C LEU A 214 24.89 0.69 11.10
N MET A 215 25.61 1.20 12.10
CA MET A 215 26.97 1.78 11.91
C MET A 215 28.01 0.74 11.47
N ILE A 216 27.90 -0.51 11.92
CA ILE A 216 28.83 -1.58 11.54
C ILE A 216 28.35 -2.40 10.32
N GLY A 217 27.33 -1.91 9.60
CA GLY A 217 26.85 -2.56 8.37
C GLY A 217 26.08 -3.87 8.56
N LEU A 218 25.70 -4.21 9.79
CA LEU A 218 24.89 -5.39 10.13
C LEU A 218 23.38 -5.11 10.06
N ASP A 219 22.98 -4.07 9.35
CA ASP A 219 21.56 -3.79 9.12
C ASP A 219 21.05 -4.66 7.96
N GLY A 220 20.33 -5.72 8.30
CA GLY A 220 19.62 -6.58 7.36
C GLY A 220 18.25 -6.00 6.93
N SER A 221 18.04 -4.67 7.02
CA SER A 221 16.77 -4.08 6.60
C SER A 221 16.57 -4.20 5.08
N PRO A 222 15.34 -4.38 4.59
CA PRO A 222 15.04 -4.38 3.15
C PRO A 222 15.61 -3.16 2.43
N ALA A 223 15.55 -1.97 3.04
CA ALA A 223 16.10 -0.74 2.46
C ALA A 223 17.63 -0.80 2.27
N ALA A 224 18.38 -1.35 3.24
CA ALA A 224 19.83 -1.50 3.12
C ALA A 224 20.22 -2.55 2.08
N SER A 225 19.48 -3.65 2.03
CA SER A 225 19.65 -4.70 1.03
C SER A 225 19.33 -4.18 -0.37
N THR A 226 18.24 -3.43 -0.53
CA THR A 226 17.85 -2.77 -1.79
C THR A 226 18.90 -1.76 -2.25
N ALA A 227 19.42 -0.91 -1.35
CA ALA A 227 20.48 0.03 -1.68
C ALA A 227 21.74 -0.68 -2.23
N THR A 228 22.07 -1.83 -1.67
CA THR A 228 23.22 -2.63 -2.11
C THR A 228 22.95 -3.34 -3.43
N ALA A 229 21.79 -3.98 -3.56
CA ALA A 229 21.41 -4.71 -4.77
C ALA A 229 21.26 -3.78 -5.97
N SER A 230 20.56 -2.65 -5.81
CA SER A 230 20.34 -1.67 -6.87
C SER A 230 21.65 -1.03 -7.38
N HIS A 231 22.63 -0.80 -6.48
CA HIS A 231 23.94 -0.34 -6.93
C HIS A 231 24.71 -1.42 -7.66
N ARG A 232 24.71 -2.67 -7.17
CA ARG A 232 25.38 -3.81 -7.82
C ARG A 232 24.80 -4.15 -9.19
N SER A 233 23.49 -3.98 -9.37
CA SER A 233 22.81 -4.18 -10.67
C SER A 233 22.98 -3.00 -11.63
N GLY A 234 23.71 -1.95 -11.25
CA GLY A 234 23.98 -0.80 -12.10
C GLY A 234 22.86 0.23 -12.20
N LEU A 235 21.82 0.15 -11.36
CA LEU A 235 20.75 1.16 -11.34
C LEU A 235 21.23 2.53 -10.86
N PHE A 236 22.35 2.56 -10.14
CA PHE A 236 23.00 3.79 -9.66
C PHE A 236 24.49 3.76 -9.89
N ARG A 237 25.08 4.90 -10.28
CA ARG A 237 26.52 5.07 -10.38
C ARG A 237 27.21 5.13 -9.01
N ARG A 238 26.50 5.59 -7.96
CA ARG A 238 26.93 5.62 -6.56
C ARG A 238 25.86 4.98 -5.70
N LYS A 239 26.27 4.20 -4.69
CA LYS A 239 25.34 3.55 -3.78
C LYS A 239 24.54 4.58 -2.99
N PRO A 240 23.20 4.61 -3.08
CA PRO A 240 22.37 5.47 -2.25
C PRO A 240 22.38 4.95 -0.80
N PRO A 241 22.25 5.82 0.22
CA PRO A 241 22.05 5.39 1.58
C PRO A 241 20.67 4.73 1.75
N TRP A 242 20.57 3.79 2.70
CA TRP A 242 19.32 3.08 2.97
C TRP A 242 18.15 4.03 3.32
N SER A 243 18.44 5.17 3.97
CA SER A 243 17.44 6.18 4.31
C SER A 243 16.81 6.86 3.09
N VAL A 244 17.56 6.97 1.99
CA VAL A 244 17.02 7.47 0.71
C VAL A 244 16.10 6.42 0.10
N ILE A 245 16.51 5.14 0.09
CA ILE A 245 15.66 4.05 -0.43
C ILE A 245 14.34 3.98 0.33
N GLY A 246 14.36 4.01 1.68
CA GLY A 246 13.13 3.99 2.48
C GLY A 246 12.17 5.13 2.18
N ARG A 247 12.69 6.33 1.82
CA ARG A 247 11.86 7.48 1.42
C ARG A 247 11.25 7.35 0.04
N ILE A 248 11.86 6.54 -0.82
CA ILE A 248 11.39 6.35 -2.19
C ILE A 248 10.33 5.28 -2.28
N VAL A 249 10.46 4.22 -1.49
CA VAL A 249 9.45 3.15 -1.43
C VAL A 249 8.09 3.71 -1.03
N ASP A 250 8.04 4.62 -0.03
CA ASP A 250 6.81 5.25 0.46
C ASP A 250 6.75 6.76 0.17
N TYR A 251 7.10 7.19 -1.03
CA TYR A 251 7.29 8.61 -1.33
C TYR A 251 6.02 9.47 -1.28
N HIS A 252 4.84 8.88 -1.23
CA HIS A 252 3.58 9.59 -0.99
C HIS A 252 3.32 9.91 0.49
N VAL A 253 4.15 9.38 1.40
CA VAL A 253 4.03 9.62 2.85
C VAL A 253 5.18 10.51 3.31
N PRO A 254 4.94 11.60 4.08
CA PRO A 254 6.01 12.37 4.70
C PRO A 254 6.75 11.54 5.75
N HIS A 255 8.07 11.45 5.64
CA HIS A 255 8.91 10.67 6.57
C HIS A 255 9.48 11.52 7.73
N THR A 256 9.44 12.84 7.59
CA THR A 256 9.89 13.78 8.62
C THR A 256 8.88 14.91 8.80
N PRO A 257 8.82 15.54 9.99
CA PRO A 257 7.94 16.70 10.23
C PRO A 257 8.21 17.88 9.29
N ASP A 258 9.46 18.01 8.85
CA ASP A 258 9.92 19.13 7.99
C ASP A 258 9.59 18.90 6.50
N GLU A 259 9.17 17.71 6.13
CA GLU A 259 8.77 17.45 4.74
C GLU A 259 7.42 18.07 4.42
N ALA A 260 7.33 18.68 3.23
CA ALA A 260 6.07 19.24 2.74
C ALA A 260 4.99 18.16 2.67
N ARG A 261 3.90 18.35 3.42
CA ARG A 261 2.73 17.46 3.45
C ARG A 261 1.78 17.74 2.29
N ALA A 262 1.84 18.94 1.73
CA ALA A 262 1.01 19.32 0.58
C ALA A 262 1.31 18.43 -0.63
N GLY A 263 0.28 17.86 -1.22
CA GLY A 263 0.40 16.94 -2.35
C GLY A 263 0.76 15.49 -1.99
N ARG A 264 0.88 15.17 -0.70
CA ARG A 264 1.07 13.79 -0.23
C ARG A 264 -0.25 13.06 -0.07
N GLY A 265 -0.21 11.74 -0.19
CA GLY A 265 -1.38 10.88 -0.11
C GLY A 265 -2.35 11.05 -1.29
N PHE A 266 -3.47 10.38 -1.20
CA PHE A 266 -4.51 10.37 -2.23
C PHE A 266 -5.82 10.96 -1.71
N ASP A 267 -6.52 11.67 -2.56
CA ASP A 267 -7.90 12.10 -2.32
C ASP A 267 -8.84 11.12 -3.02
N PHE A 268 -9.52 10.28 -2.27
CA PHE A 268 -10.37 9.22 -2.83
C PHE A 268 -11.57 9.76 -3.63
N TYR A 269 -11.98 11.02 -3.46
CA TYR A 269 -12.97 11.64 -4.33
C TYR A 269 -12.42 12.01 -5.71
N ARG A 270 -11.10 12.29 -5.78
CA ARG A 270 -10.43 12.72 -7.01
C ARG A 270 -9.71 11.59 -7.73
N LEU A 271 -9.28 10.58 -6.98
CA LEU A 271 -8.45 9.49 -7.52
C LEU A 271 -9.09 8.83 -8.74
N ALA A 272 -10.39 8.57 -8.67
CA ALA A 272 -11.11 7.94 -9.78
C ALA A 272 -11.29 8.83 -11.03
N ALA A 273 -11.16 10.15 -10.89
CA ALA A 273 -11.26 11.08 -12.02
C ALA A 273 -10.04 11.00 -12.98
N GLU A 274 -8.94 10.42 -12.51
CA GLU A 274 -7.72 10.24 -13.32
C GLU A 274 -7.77 8.99 -14.21
N PHE A 275 -8.82 8.16 -14.10
CA PHE A 275 -8.93 6.90 -14.84
C PHE A 275 -9.65 7.09 -16.18
N LYS A 276 -9.37 6.20 -17.14
CA LYS A 276 -9.92 6.21 -18.50
C LYS A 276 -11.45 6.05 -18.57
N SER A 277 -12.05 5.44 -17.55
CA SER A 277 -13.50 5.27 -17.45
C SER A 277 -14.07 6.04 -16.28
N LEU A 278 -15.36 6.32 -16.35
CA LEU A 278 -16.07 6.94 -15.24
C LEU A 278 -16.23 5.92 -14.10
N TRP A 279 -15.79 6.32 -12.91
CA TRP A 279 -15.94 5.53 -11.68
C TRP A 279 -16.72 6.33 -10.65
N ARG A 280 -17.69 5.70 -10.03
CA ARG A 280 -18.48 6.28 -8.94
C ARG A 280 -17.96 5.76 -7.61
N LEU A 281 -17.66 6.66 -6.68
CA LEU A 281 -17.36 6.29 -5.30
C LEU A 281 -18.65 5.82 -4.62
N GLU A 282 -18.65 4.58 -4.14
CA GLU A 282 -19.78 3.96 -3.43
C GLU A 282 -19.61 4.03 -1.93
N TRP A 283 -18.37 3.99 -1.45
CA TRP A 283 -18.05 4.00 -0.02
C TRP A 283 -16.61 4.41 0.21
N ALA A 284 -16.38 5.11 1.34
CA ALA A 284 -15.05 5.37 1.85
C ALA A 284 -15.06 5.44 3.38
N LYS A 285 -13.99 4.99 4.01
CA LYS A 285 -13.75 5.06 5.45
C LYS A 285 -12.30 5.38 5.72
N SER A 286 -12.03 6.31 6.63
CA SER A 286 -10.68 6.62 7.06
C SER A 286 -10.42 6.13 8.48
N TYR A 287 -9.14 5.97 8.84
CA TYR A 287 -8.69 5.48 10.15
C TYR A 287 -7.25 5.93 10.43
N ALA A 288 -6.69 5.52 11.57
CA ALA A 288 -5.33 5.86 11.99
C ALA A 288 -5.11 7.38 12.18
N PHE A 289 -6.01 8.05 12.89
CA PHE A 289 -5.99 9.51 13.09
C PHE A 289 -4.73 10.06 13.78
N LEU A 290 -3.92 9.20 14.39
CA LEU A 290 -2.61 9.53 14.95
C LEU A 290 -1.46 8.90 14.13
N GLY A 291 -1.72 8.38 12.93
CA GLY A 291 -0.76 7.64 12.14
C GLY A 291 -0.30 6.32 12.77
N HIS A 292 -0.95 5.89 13.84
CA HIS A 292 -0.71 4.61 14.49
C HIS A 292 -1.78 3.62 14.05
N TYR A 293 -1.39 2.61 13.31
CA TYR A 293 -2.33 1.69 12.65
C TYR A 293 -3.02 0.76 13.64
N LEU A 294 -2.34 0.32 14.71
CA LEU A 294 -2.90 -0.54 15.74
C LEU A 294 -3.54 0.30 16.86
N GLU A 295 -4.68 0.91 16.56
CA GLU A 295 -5.36 1.84 17.49
C GLU A 295 -5.68 1.23 18.87
N ARG A 296 -5.88 -0.10 18.94
CA ARG A 296 -6.08 -0.83 20.22
C ARG A 296 -4.85 -0.84 21.14
N GLU A 297 -3.65 -0.63 20.60
CA GLU A 297 -2.41 -0.55 21.37
C GLU A 297 -2.14 0.85 21.96
N LEU A 298 -2.93 1.82 21.55
CA LEU A 298 -2.89 3.16 22.10
C LEU A 298 -3.30 3.15 23.58
N THR A 299 -2.73 4.07 24.37
CA THR A 299 -3.21 4.30 25.73
C THR A 299 -4.65 4.84 25.72
N PRO A 300 -5.43 4.69 26.82
CA PRO A 300 -6.80 5.20 26.89
C PRO A 300 -6.95 6.66 26.50
N GLU A 301 -5.98 7.53 26.88
CA GLU A 301 -5.91 8.94 26.49
C GLU A 301 -5.88 9.11 24.97
N TRP A 302 -4.97 8.39 24.30
CA TRP A 302 -4.81 8.46 22.85
C TRP A 302 -5.95 7.80 22.08
N GLN A 303 -6.54 6.74 22.62
CA GLN A 303 -7.77 6.16 22.09
C GLN A 303 -8.93 7.15 22.14
N ALA A 304 -9.09 7.90 23.26
CA ALA A 304 -10.10 8.94 23.39
C ALA A 304 -9.86 10.08 22.38
N ARG A 305 -8.60 10.49 22.19
CA ARG A 305 -8.21 11.50 21.18
C ARG A 305 -8.54 11.05 19.77
N THR A 306 -8.19 9.79 19.40
CA THR A 306 -8.54 9.18 18.10
C THR A 306 -10.05 9.19 17.88
N ARG A 307 -10.86 8.75 18.87
CA ARG A 307 -12.33 8.77 18.77
C ARG A 307 -12.88 10.18 18.57
N SER A 308 -12.34 11.17 19.28
CA SER A 308 -12.75 12.57 19.15
C SER A 308 -12.47 13.12 17.76
N LEU A 309 -11.29 12.83 17.20
CA LEU A 309 -10.93 13.22 15.82
C LEU A 309 -11.82 12.52 14.80
N ALA A 310 -12.03 11.22 14.94
CA ALA A 310 -12.91 10.45 14.06
C ALA A 310 -14.36 10.95 14.07
N ALA A 311 -14.87 11.36 15.22
CA ALA A 311 -16.23 11.90 15.32
C ALA A 311 -16.37 13.28 14.62
N ARG A 312 -15.34 14.13 14.67
CA ARG A 312 -15.36 15.46 14.05
C ARG A 312 -14.93 15.45 12.57
N TYR A 313 -14.06 14.56 12.20
CA TYR A 313 -13.43 14.49 10.88
C TYR A 313 -13.43 13.06 10.33
N PRO A 314 -14.59 12.42 10.14
CA PRO A 314 -14.69 10.97 9.92
C PRO A 314 -13.98 10.46 8.66
N LEU A 315 -13.60 11.37 7.75
CA LEU A 315 -12.91 11.03 6.49
C LEU A 315 -11.47 11.58 6.41
N ASP A 316 -10.93 12.10 7.51
CA ASP A 316 -9.62 12.74 7.55
C ASP A 316 -8.60 11.92 8.40
N GLY A 317 -8.78 10.62 8.54
CA GLY A 317 -7.76 9.71 9.09
C GLY A 317 -6.54 9.59 8.16
N ALA A 318 -5.39 9.18 8.71
CA ALA A 318 -4.13 9.09 7.96
C ALA A 318 -4.18 8.10 6.80
N ASN A 319 -5.00 7.06 6.94
CA ASN A 319 -5.24 6.09 5.88
C ASN A 319 -6.72 5.94 5.58
N PHE A 320 -7.01 5.48 4.38
CA PHE A 320 -8.38 5.19 3.96
C PHE A 320 -8.51 3.83 3.28
N CYS A 321 -9.74 3.34 3.27
CA CYS A 321 -10.25 2.29 2.40
C CYS A 321 -11.42 2.87 1.60
N ALA A 322 -11.58 2.44 0.35
CA ALA A 322 -12.65 2.92 -0.49
C ALA A 322 -13.11 1.89 -1.52
N VAL A 323 -14.36 2.03 -1.97
CA VAL A 323 -15.00 1.19 -2.98
C VAL A 323 -15.53 2.07 -4.09
N TRP A 324 -15.12 1.78 -5.32
CA TRP A 324 -15.65 2.41 -6.52
C TRP A 324 -16.32 1.38 -7.41
N ARG A 325 -17.32 1.84 -8.15
CA ARG A 325 -17.97 1.07 -9.22
C ARG A 325 -17.73 1.77 -10.56
N ARG A 326 -17.32 1.00 -11.54
CA ARG A 326 -17.22 1.45 -12.94
C ARG A 326 -18.59 1.69 -13.52
N MET A 327 -18.78 2.84 -14.19
CA MET A 327 -20.05 3.26 -14.82
C MET A 327 -20.06 2.97 -16.30
#